data_d58d55be05200368653589fdd196890c
#
_entry.id   d58d55be05200368653589fdd196890c
#
_cell.length_a   1.000
_cell.length_b   1.000
_cell.length_c   1.000
_cell.angle_alpha   90.00
_cell.angle_beta   90.00
_cell.angle_gamma   90.00
#
_symmetry.space_group_name_H-M   'P 1'
#
loop_
_entity.id
_entity.type
_entity.pdbx_description
1 polymer ?
#
loop_
_entity_poly.entity_id
_entity_poly.type
_entity_poly.pdbx_seq_one_letter_code
_entity_poly.pdbx_strand_id
1 'polypeptide(L)'
;IMFQHIFWFFGHPEVYIMILPAFGIISEIVPAFSRKTLFGYSSMVYATASIAILSFIVWAHHMYMTGMGTKISTFFQTTTMIISIPSVIILTCLFLSLWGGSMRFNVPMLFALAFLPMFGIGGLTGLPLGFNFSDLHLHDTYYVIGHFHYVVAPGTIFALFGGVYYWYPKITGRFMSEF
;
A
#
# COMPACT_ATOMS: atom_id res chain seq x y z
N ILE A 1 10.25 3.66 26.15
CA ILE A 1 8.86 3.86 25.68
C ILE A 1 8.71 5.21 24.99
N MET A 2 9.12 6.32 25.61
CA MET A 2 9.00 7.68 25.02
C MET A 2 9.68 7.78 23.65
N PHE A 3 10.91 7.27 23.50
CA PHE A 3 11.61 7.24 22.22
C PHE A 3 10.79 6.51 21.14
N GLN A 4 10.22 5.35 21.46
CA GLN A 4 9.45 4.57 20.50
C GLN A 4 8.17 5.29 20.07
N HIS A 5 7.48 5.99 20.96
CA HIS A 5 6.32 6.81 20.58
C HIS A 5 6.72 7.92 19.60
N ILE A 6 7.79 8.65 19.89
CA ILE A 6 8.27 9.73 19.02
C ILE A 6 8.73 9.17 17.68
N PHE A 7 9.49 8.06 17.69
CA PHE A 7 9.97 7.41 16.47
C PHE A 7 8.82 6.90 15.59
N TRP A 8 7.87 6.17 16.17
CA TRP A 8 6.79 5.56 15.39
C TRP A 8 5.71 6.56 14.97
N PHE A 9 5.57 7.67 15.67
CA PHE A 9 4.74 8.79 15.20
C PHE A 9 5.21 9.33 13.83
N PHE A 10 6.50 9.25 13.57
CA PHE A 10 7.07 9.45 12.23
C PHE A 10 7.09 8.16 11.42
N GLY A 11 7.60 7.06 11.97
CA GLY A 11 7.94 5.85 11.24
C GLY A 11 6.76 5.16 10.57
N HIS A 12 5.56 5.20 11.15
CA HIS A 12 4.39 4.63 10.48
C HIS A 12 3.88 5.53 9.34
N PRO A 13 3.69 6.84 9.50
CA PRO A 13 3.43 7.71 8.35
C PRO A 13 4.46 7.61 7.23
N GLU A 14 5.73 7.34 7.53
CA GLU A 14 6.78 7.17 6.53
C GLU A 14 6.46 6.04 5.55
N VAL A 15 6.00 4.88 6.02
CA VAL A 15 5.64 3.77 5.12
C VAL A 15 4.47 4.13 4.21
N TYR A 16 3.54 4.96 4.69
CA TYR A 16 2.46 5.48 3.85
C TYR A 16 2.92 6.55 2.86
N ILE A 17 3.88 7.40 3.22
CA ILE A 17 4.52 8.34 2.29
C ILE A 17 5.15 7.59 1.11
N MET A 18 5.71 6.41 1.35
CA MET A 18 6.27 5.58 0.28
C MET A 18 5.20 4.95 -0.63
N ILE A 19 4.10 4.46 -0.07
CA ILE A 19 3.09 3.71 -0.85
C ILE A 19 2.04 4.60 -1.54
N LEU A 20 1.70 5.76 -0.99
CA LEU A 20 0.66 6.62 -1.57
C LEU A 20 0.99 7.09 -2.99
N PRO A 21 2.23 7.55 -3.32
CA PRO A 21 2.61 7.83 -4.69
C PRO A 21 2.53 6.61 -5.61
N ALA A 22 2.83 5.42 -5.10
CA ALA A 22 2.73 4.18 -5.86
C ALA A 22 1.28 3.91 -6.31
N PHE A 23 0.29 4.13 -5.45
CA PHE A 23 -1.13 4.04 -5.83
C PHE A 23 -1.47 5.01 -6.97
N GLY A 24 -0.94 6.24 -6.94
CA GLY A 24 -1.11 7.21 -8.02
C GLY A 24 -0.53 6.71 -9.34
N ILE A 25 0.71 6.22 -9.34
CA ILE A 25 1.38 5.67 -10.52
C ILE A 25 0.58 4.51 -11.12
N ILE A 26 0.19 3.54 -10.29
CA ILE A 26 -0.56 2.37 -10.74
C ILE A 26 -1.95 2.76 -11.27
N SER A 27 -2.60 3.75 -10.65
CA SER A 27 -3.90 4.25 -11.09
C SER A 27 -3.87 4.97 -12.44
N GLU A 28 -2.71 5.42 -12.89
CA GLU A 28 -2.50 5.96 -14.25
C GLU A 28 -2.17 4.86 -15.26
N ILE A 29 -1.36 3.89 -14.86
CA ILE A 29 -0.92 2.80 -15.76
C ILE A 29 -2.08 1.86 -16.09
N VAL A 30 -2.83 1.43 -15.07
CA VAL A 30 -3.91 0.43 -15.23
C VAL A 30 -4.95 0.88 -16.24
N PRO A 31 -5.56 2.07 -16.18
CA PRO A 31 -6.54 2.51 -17.17
C PRO A 31 -5.94 2.66 -18.57
N ALA A 32 -4.72 3.19 -18.67
CA ALA A 32 -4.06 3.42 -19.96
C ALA A 32 -3.86 2.11 -20.74
N PHE A 33 -3.43 1.05 -20.09
CA PHE A 33 -3.15 -0.23 -20.73
C PHE A 33 -4.32 -1.23 -20.72
N SER A 34 -5.35 -1.02 -19.89
CA SER A 34 -6.62 -1.75 -19.99
C SER A 34 -7.61 -1.12 -20.95
N ARG A 35 -7.31 0.08 -21.47
CA ARG A 35 -8.17 0.89 -22.35
C ARG A 35 -9.55 1.16 -21.75
N LYS A 36 -9.57 1.43 -20.45
CA LYS A 36 -10.77 1.79 -19.70
C LYS A 36 -10.51 3.05 -18.88
N THR A 37 -11.57 3.70 -18.46
CA THR A 37 -11.50 4.72 -17.42
C THR A 37 -11.20 4.10 -16.05
N LEU A 38 -10.54 4.83 -15.18
CA LEU A 38 -10.33 4.41 -13.80
C LEU A 38 -11.67 4.24 -13.08
N PHE A 39 -11.93 3.03 -12.59
CA PHE A 39 -13.13 2.78 -11.82
C PHE A 39 -13.07 3.45 -10.44
N GLY A 40 -14.12 4.16 -10.07
CA GLY A 40 -14.24 4.73 -8.74
C GLY A 40 -13.22 5.83 -8.42
N TYR A 41 -12.89 6.72 -9.37
CA TYR A 41 -11.91 7.78 -9.18
C TYR A 41 -12.11 8.56 -7.87
N SER A 42 -13.33 9.04 -7.61
CA SER A 42 -13.63 9.77 -6.37
C SER A 42 -13.41 8.91 -5.11
N SER A 43 -13.81 7.64 -5.17
CA SER A 43 -13.59 6.69 -4.06
C SER A 43 -12.10 6.49 -3.79
N MET A 44 -11.28 6.40 -4.84
CA MET A 44 -9.82 6.30 -4.69
C MET A 44 -9.21 7.56 -4.10
N VAL A 45 -9.65 8.74 -4.53
CA VAL A 45 -9.17 10.02 -3.97
C VAL A 45 -9.48 10.11 -2.47
N TYR A 46 -10.72 9.84 -2.08
CA TYR A 46 -11.11 9.86 -0.67
C TYR A 46 -10.43 8.77 0.15
N ALA A 47 -10.27 7.57 -0.40
CA ALA A 47 -9.54 6.49 0.27
C ALA A 47 -8.07 6.86 0.49
N THR A 48 -7.40 7.42 -0.51
CA THR A 48 -6.01 7.88 -0.41
C THR A 48 -5.84 8.98 0.63
N ALA A 49 -6.73 9.98 0.63
CA ALA A 49 -6.75 11.05 1.63
C ALA A 49 -7.02 10.50 3.04
N SER A 50 -7.93 9.54 3.17
CA SER A 50 -8.24 8.87 4.45
C SER A 50 -7.02 8.12 5.00
N ILE A 51 -6.28 7.40 4.16
CA ILE A 51 -5.04 6.74 4.57
C ILE A 51 -4.03 7.76 5.09
N ALA A 52 -3.84 8.87 4.40
CA ALA A 52 -2.89 9.91 4.82
C ALA A 52 -3.24 10.46 6.22
N ILE A 53 -4.51 10.73 6.49
CA ILE A 53 -4.97 11.22 7.80
C ILE A 53 -4.86 10.12 8.86
N LEU A 54 -5.35 8.93 8.59
CA LEU A 54 -5.36 7.81 9.53
C LEU A 54 -3.95 7.34 9.91
N SER A 55 -2.98 7.49 9.01
CA SER A 55 -1.59 7.10 9.25
C SER A 55 -1.00 7.71 10.53
N PHE A 56 -1.48 8.90 10.94
CA PHE A 56 -1.02 9.60 12.14
C PHE A 56 -1.68 9.15 13.44
N ILE A 57 -2.63 8.23 13.41
CA ILE A 57 -3.35 7.75 14.60
C ILE A 57 -3.27 6.24 14.80
N VAL A 58 -2.30 5.57 14.16
CA VAL A 58 -2.14 4.11 14.22
C VAL A 58 -0.74 3.65 14.68
N TRP A 59 0.20 4.57 14.86
CA TRP A 59 1.64 4.26 15.02
C TRP A 59 1.97 3.27 16.15
N ALA A 60 1.21 3.25 17.25
CA ALA A 60 1.59 2.45 18.41
C ALA A 60 1.23 0.96 18.30
N HIS A 61 0.69 0.51 17.15
CA HIS A 61 0.65 -0.92 16.86
C HIS A 61 2.07 -1.55 16.73
N HIS A 62 3.09 -0.74 16.49
CA HIS A 62 4.49 -1.17 16.56
C HIS A 62 5.00 -1.36 17.99
N MET A 63 4.17 -1.08 19.00
CA MET A 63 4.58 -1.00 20.40
C MET A 63 3.73 -1.86 21.33
N TYR A 64 2.98 -2.84 20.82
CA TYR A 64 2.10 -3.66 21.65
C TYR A 64 2.84 -4.38 22.79
N MET A 65 4.10 -4.78 22.54
CA MET A 65 4.91 -5.51 23.53
C MET A 65 5.64 -4.59 24.53
N THR A 66 5.43 -3.27 24.48
CA THR A 66 6.11 -2.32 25.37
C THR A 66 5.43 -2.11 26.72
N GLY A 67 4.26 -2.71 26.93
CA GLY A 67 3.52 -2.54 28.19
C GLY A 67 2.69 -1.26 28.28
N MET A 68 2.13 -0.78 27.16
CA MET A 68 1.28 0.43 27.10
C MET A 68 -0.04 0.30 27.88
N GLY A 69 -0.42 -0.91 28.27
CA GLY A 69 -1.70 -1.20 28.89
C GLY A 69 -2.83 -1.45 27.89
N THR A 70 -3.88 -2.13 28.35
CA THR A 70 -4.95 -2.64 27.48
C THR A 70 -5.76 -1.53 26.80
N LYS A 71 -6.05 -0.43 27.48
CA LYS A 71 -6.84 0.67 26.91
C LYS A 71 -6.17 1.30 25.69
N ILE A 72 -4.88 1.62 25.80
CA ILE A 72 -4.11 2.23 24.72
C ILE A 72 -3.92 1.22 23.58
N SER A 73 -3.59 -0.03 23.89
CA SER A 73 -3.45 -1.09 22.88
C SER A 73 -4.76 -1.32 22.11
N THR A 74 -5.91 -1.32 22.79
CA THR A 74 -7.22 -1.46 22.14
C THR A 74 -7.53 -0.28 21.22
N PHE A 75 -7.20 0.94 21.64
CA PHE A 75 -7.37 2.12 20.79
C PHE A 75 -6.57 1.97 19.47
N PHE A 76 -5.28 1.69 19.59
CA PHE A 76 -4.43 1.54 18.39
C PHE A 76 -4.76 0.32 17.55
N GLN A 77 -5.24 -0.78 18.14
CA GLN A 77 -5.77 -1.91 17.41
C GLN A 77 -6.99 -1.51 16.58
N THR A 78 -7.93 -0.78 17.17
CA THR A 78 -9.15 -0.34 16.47
C THR A 78 -8.81 0.59 15.31
N THR A 79 -7.98 1.60 15.52
CA THR A 79 -7.59 2.55 14.46
C THR A 79 -6.80 1.86 13.34
N THR A 80 -5.95 0.88 13.69
CA THR A 80 -5.20 0.07 12.72
C THR A 80 -6.12 -0.80 11.86
N MET A 81 -7.19 -1.36 12.42
CA MET A 81 -8.18 -2.09 11.61
C MET A 81 -8.96 -1.15 10.68
N ILE A 82 -9.27 0.06 11.12
CA ILE A 82 -9.99 1.05 10.31
C ILE A 82 -9.18 1.46 9.08
N ILE A 83 -7.86 1.62 9.18
CA ILE A 83 -7.03 2.02 8.02
C ILE A 83 -6.98 0.94 6.93
N SER A 84 -7.35 -0.29 7.22
CA SER A 84 -7.44 -1.35 6.22
C SER A 84 -8.57 -1.12 5.22
N ILE A 85 -9.64 -0.46 5.62
CA ILE A 85 -10.84 -0.22 4.79
C ILE A 85 -10.48 0.59 3.52
N PRO A 86 -9.86 1.78 3.61
CA PRO A 86 -9.50 2.52 2.41
C PRO A 86 -8.47 1.78 1.53
N SER A 87 -7.58 0.97 2.09
CA SER A 87 -6.65 0.14 1.31
C SER A 87 -7.39 -0.90 0.46
N VAL A 88 -8.41 -1.54 1.02
CA VAL A 88 -9.27 -2.48 0.28
C VAL A 88 -10.06 -1.75 -0.82
N ILE A 89 -10.56 -0.54 -0.57
CA ILE A 89 -11.24 0.27 -1.58
C ILE A 89 -10.32 0.55 -2.76
N ILE A 90 -9.09 1.00 -2.52
CA ILE A 90 -8.11 1.26 -3.59
C ILE A 90 -7.85 0.00 -4.41
N LEU A 91 -7.55 -1.11 -3.75
CA LEU A 91 -7.26 -2.37 -4.42
C LEU A 91 -8.45 -2.85 -5.26
N THR A 92 -9.66 -2.77 -4.71
CA THR A 92 -10.90 -3.13 -5.41
C THR A 92 -11.12 -2.25 -6.64
N CYS A 93 -10.94 -0.94 -6.53
CA CYS A 93 -11.08 -0.02 -7.66
C CYS A 93 -10.07 -0.33 -8.79
N LEU A 94 -8.84 -0.69 -8.43
CA LEU A 94 -7.82 -1.08 -9.41
C LEU A 94 -8.18 -2.40 -10.11
N PHE A 95 -8.65 -3.42 -9.38
CA PHE A 95 -9.14 -4.66 -9.98
C PHE A 95 -10.34 -4.44 -10.90
N LEU A 96 -11.31 -3.63 -10.48
CA LEU A 96 -12.48 -3.29 -11.30
C LEU A 96 -12.11 -2.45 -12.53
N SER A 97 -11.00 -1.72 -12.48
CA SER A 97 -10.46 -1.00 -13.63
C SER A 97 -9.87 -1.95 -14.68
N LEU A 98 -9.46 -3.15 -14.30
CA LEU A 98 -9.04 -4.22 -15.22
C LEU A 98 -10.21 -5.00 -15.80
N TRP A 99 -11.28 -5.17 -15.03
CA TRP A 99 -12.41 -6.02 -15.38
C TRP A 99 -13.09 -5.59 -16.69
N GLY A 100 -13.15 -6.50 -17.66
CA GLY A 100 -13.74 -6.23 -18.97
C GLY A 100 -12.93 -5.26 -19.85
N GLY A 101 -11.67 -4.99 -19.51
CA GLY A 101 -10.77 -4.18 -20.32
C GLY A 101 -10.09 -4.97 -21.43
N SER A 102 -9.58 -4.26 -22.44
CA SER A 102 -8.71 -4.81 -23.50
C SER A 102 -7.25 -4.58 -23.11
N MET A 103 -6.69 -5.51 -22.34
CA MET A 103 -5.36 -5.36 -21.76
C MET A 103 -4.22 -5.45 -22.78
N ARG A 104 -3.26 -4.56 -22.65
CA ARG A 104 -1.97 -4.62 -23.35
C ARG A 104 -0.89 -4.94 -22.33
N PHE A 105 -0.15 -6.04 -22.57
CA PHE A 105 0.88 -6.56 -21.68
C PHE A 105 2.26 -5.96 -21.99
N ASN A 106 2.34 -4.63 -22.03
CA ASN A 106 3.62 -3.92 -22.10
C ASN A 106 4.28 -3.88 -20.71
N VAL A 107 5.57 -3.57 -20.65
CA VAL A 107 6.36 -3.57 -19.42
C VAL A 107 5.70 -2.78 -18.27
N PRO A 108 5.18 -1.54 -18.47
CA PRO A 108 4.48 -0.84 -17.38
C PRO A 108 3.29 -1.62 -16.82
N MET A 109 2.51 -2.26 -17.70
CA MET A 109 1.34 -3.03 -17.29
C MET A 109 1.72 -4.31 -16.56
N LEU A 110 2.83 -4.95 -16.91
CA LEU A 110 3.32 -6.14 -16.19
C LEU A 110 3.70 -5.79 -14.75
N PHE A 111 4.37 -4.65 -14.54
CA PHE A 111 4.63 -4.14 -13.19
C PHE A 111 3.35 -3.83 -12.42
N ALA A 112 2.36 -3.21 -13.07
CA ALA A 112 1.07 -2.91 -12.45
C ALA A 112 0.29 -4.17 -12.08
N LEU A 113 0.29 -5.19 -12.95
CA LEU A 113 -0.36 -6.47 -12.70
C LEU A 113 0.33 -7.25 -11.58
N ALA A 114 1.66 -7.18 -11.48
CA ALA A 114 2.40 -7.80 -10.39
C ALA A 114 2.19 -7.06 -9.06
N PHE A 115 2.07 -5.73 -9.09
CA PHE A 115 1.75 -4.92 -7.91
C PHE A 115 0.47 -5.37 -7.20
N LEU A 116 -0.61 -5.62 -7.94
CA LEU A 116 -1.93 -5.88 -7.36
C LEU A 116 -1.96 -7.10 -6.41
N PRO A 117 -1.58 -8.32 -6.83
CA PRO A 117 -1.59 -9.46 -5.94
C PRO A 117 -0.53 -9.36 -4.84
N MET A 118 0.64 -8.81 -5.13
CA MET A 118 1.72 -8.70 -4.15
C MET A 118 1.38 -7.70 -3.04
N PHE A 119 0.86 -6.53 -3.39
CA PHE A 119 0.34 -5.58 -2.41
C PHE A 119 -0.86 -6.16 -1.65
N GLY A 120 -1.74 -6.91 -2.33
CA GLY A 120 -2.87 -7.60 -1.71
C GLY A 120 -2.43 -8.59 -0.63
N ILE A 121 -1.44 -9.43 -0.91
CA ILE A 121 -0.82 -10.34 0.08
C ILE A 121 -0.20 -9.55 1.22
N GLY A 122 0.55 -8.48 0.91
CA GLY A 122 1.11 -7.58 1.91
C GLY A 122 0.05 -7.00 2.86
N GLY A 123 -1.06 -6.52 2.32
CA GLY A 123 -2.18 -6.01 3.10
C GLY A 123 -2.83 -7.08 3.98
N LEU A 124 -3.07 -8.27 3.43
CA LEU A 124 -3.64 -9.40 4.18
C LEU A 124 -2.74 -9.86 5.34
N THR A 125 -1.42 -9.88 5.14
CA THR A 125 -0.47 -10.21 6.20
C THR A 125 -0.36 -9.13 7.28
N GLY A 126 -0.78 -7.90 7.00
CA GLY A 126 -0.85 -6.83 7.99
C GLY A 126 -2.00 -6.96 8.98
N LEU A 127 -3.10 -7.63 8.62
CA LEU A 127 -4.26 -7.79 9.50
C LEU A 127 -3.93 -8.52 10.81
N PRO A 128 -3.25 -9.70 10.80
CA PRO A 128 -2.84 -10.35 12.04
C PRO A 128 -1.91 -9.49 12.90
N LEU A 129 -1.02 -8.71 12.30
CA LEU A 129 -0.12 -7.80 13.02
C LEU A 129 -0.86 -6.64 13.71
N GLY A 130 -2.00 -6.23 13.17
CA GLY A 130 -2.84 -5.20 13.75
C GLY A 130 -3.56 -5.64 15.04
N PHE A 131 -3.70 -6.94 15.27
CA PHE A 131 -4.31 -7.49 16.48
C PHE A 131 -3.25 -7.76 17.56
N ASN A 132 -3.40 -7.13 18.73
CA ASN A 132 -2.48 -7.30 19.84
C ASN A 132 -2.28 -8.78 20.24
N PHE A 133 -3.35 -9.57 20.24
CA PHE A 133 -3.29 -11.01 20.55
C PHE A 133 -2.40 -11.78 19.57
N SER A 134 -2.52 -11.52 18.28
CA SER A 134 -1.71 -12.17 17.26
C SER A 134 -0.27 -11.66 17.27
N ASP A 135 -0.08 -10.34 17.49
CA ASP A 135 1.24 -9.71 17.50
C ASP A 135 2.10 -10.20 18.68
N LEU A 136 1.48 -10.71 19.76
CA LEU A 136 2.21 -11.38 20.84
C LEU A 136 3.13 -12.50 20.33
N HIS A 137 2.73 -13.20 19.26
CA HIS A 137 3.49 -14.29 18.67
C HIS A 137 4.25 -13.92 17.40
N LEU A 138 3.87 -12.83 16.76
CA LEU A 138 4.41 -12.41 15.46
C LEU A 138 5.43 -11.28 15.58
N HIS A 139 5.41 -10.52 16.68
CA HIS A 139 6.31 -9.40 16.91
C HIS A 139 7.77 -9.85 16.87
N ASP A 140 8.64 -9.04 16.24
CA ASP A 140 10.06 -9.34 16.07
C ASP A 140 10.37 -10.68 15.37
N THR A 141 9.46 -11.17 14.53
CA THR A 141 9.67 -12.37 13.71
C THR A 141 9.81 -12.00 12.22
N TYR A 142 10.24 -12.97 11.40
CA TYR A 142 10.28 -12.82 9.94
C TYR A 142 8.90 -12.62 9.31
N TYR A 143 7.81 -12.88 10.03
CA TYR A 143 6.47 -12.56 9.57
C TYR A 143 6.29 -11.04 9.36
N VAL A 144 6.77 -10.23 10.29
CA VAL A 144 6.76 -8.75 10.17
C VAL A 144 7.60 -8.31 8.99
N ILE A 145 8.80 -8.90 8.85
CA ILE A 145 9.69 -8.63 7.72
C ILE A 145 9.02 -8.98 6.40
N GLY A 146 8.37 -10.13 6.31
CA GLY A 146 7.59 -10.53 5.13
C GLY A 146 6.49 -9.55 4.81
N HIS A 147 5.71 -9.12 5.81
CA HIS A 147 4.63 -8.16 5.63
C HIS A 147 5.11 -6.87 4.96
N PHE A 148 6.05 -6.16 5.57
CA PHE A 148 6.45 -4.87 5.02
C PHE A 148 7.25 -5.00 3.71
N HIS A 149 7.98 -6.10 3.47
CA HIS A 149 8.62 -6.33 2.19
C HIS A 149 7.61 -6.54 1.06
N TYR A 150 6.51 -7.25 1.29
CA TYR A 150 5.44 -7.38 0.29
C TYR A 150 4.76 -6.04 0.00
N VAL A 151 4.65 -5.16 0.98
CA VAL A 151 4.07 -3.82 0.77
C VAL A 151 5.05 -2.90 0.07
N VAL A 152 6.32 -2.83 0.53
CA VAL A 152 7.30 -1.85 0.04
C VAL A 152 7.95 -2.30 -1.26
N ALA A 153 8.49 -3.51 -1.35
CA ALA A 153 9.26 -3.92 -2.52
C ALA A 153 8.37 -4.06 -3.78
N PRO A 154 7.41 -4.97 -3.87
CA PRO A 154 6.52 -5.00 -5.02
C PRO A 154 5.51 -3.85 -5.03
N GLY A 155 5.16 -3.28 -3.88
CA GLY A 155 4.29 -2.11 -3.83
C GLY A 155 4.97 -0.86 -4.41
N THR A 156 6.01 -0.37 -3.78
CA THR A 156 6.64 0.89 -4.18
C THR A 156 7.57 0.71 -5.37
N ILE A 157 8.46 -0.29 -5.34
CA ILE A 157 9.51 -0.45 -6.38
C ILE A 157 8.89 -0.83 -7.72
N PHE A 158 7.92 -1.75 -7.76
CA PHE A 158 7.26 -2.10 -9.02
C PHE A 158 6.50 -0.91 -9.61
N ALA A 159 5.84 -0.12 -8.76
CA ALA A 159 5.17 1.10 -9.22
C ALA A 159 6.17 2.10 -9.81
N LEU A 160 7.31 2.32 -9.15
CA LEU A 160 8.36 3.23 -9.65
C LEU A 160 8.90 2.76 -11.00
N PHE A 161 9.27 1.50 -11.16
CA PHE A 161 9.73 0.98 -12.45
C PHE A 161 8.63 1.04 -13.52
N GLY A 162 7.41 0.66 -13.18
CA GLY A 162 6.25 0.83 -14.05
C GLY A 162 6.10 2.28 -14.52
N GLY A 163 6.23 3.22 -13.59
CA GLY A 163 6.20 4.66 -13.88
C GLY A 163 7.33 5.13 -14.78
N VAL A 164 8.57 4.66 -14.54
CA VAL A 164 9.71 4.98 -15.41
C VAL A 164 9.41 4.56 -16.85
N TYR A 165 9.01 3.32 -17.08
CA TYR A 165 8.67 2.85 -18.43
C TYR A 165 7.46 3.56 -19.05
N TYR A 166 6.48 3.97 -18.22
CA TYR A 166 5.27 4.66 -18.68
C TYR A 166 5.53 6.11 -19.10
N TRP A 167 6.30 6.86 -18.29
CA TRP A 167 6.55 8.27 -18.56
C TRP A 167 7.79 8.56 -19.39
N TYR A 168 8.78 7.67 -19.45
CA TYR A 168 10.01 7.88 -20.23
C TYR A 168 9.73 8.26 -21.68
N PRO A 169 8.87 7.55 -22.44
CA PRO A 169 8.56 7.95 -23.83
C PRO A 169 7.91 9.33 -23.93
N LYS A 170 7.08 9.70 -22.94
CA LYS A 170 6.38 10.98 -22.90
C LYS A 170 7.32 12.16 -22.59
N ILE A 171 8.36 11.91 -21.79
CA ILE A 171 9.34 12.93 -21.39
C ILE A 171 10.40 13.12 -22.48
N THR A 172 10.89 12.01 -23.06
CA THR A 172 12.06 12.03 -23.94
C THR A 172 11.71 11.95 -25.42
N GLY A 173 10.48 11.56 -25.78
CA GLY A 173 10.06 11.25 -27.14
C GLY A 173 10.67 9.95 -27.71
N ARG A 174 11.32 9.14 -26.87
CA ARG A 174 12.00 7.89 -27.28
C ARG A 174 11.43 6.71 -26.52
N PHE A 175 11.18 5.60 -27.23
CA PHE A 175 10.80 4.34 -26.57
C PHE A 175 12.03 3.64 -26.01
N MET A 176 11.87 3.04 -24.84
CA MET A 176 12.83 2.08 -24.30
C MET A 176 12.62 0.72 -24.98
N SER A 177 13.71 -0.04 -25.17
CA SER A 177 13.58 -1.43 -25.61
C SER A 177 12.88 -2.25 -24.53
N GLU A 178 11.90 -3.03 -24.94
CA GLU A 178 11.17 -3.96 -24.05
C GLU A 178 11.75 -5.38 -24.09
N PHE A 179 12.90 -5.56 -24.81
CA PHE A 179 13.62 -6.82 -24.95
C PHE A 179 15.09 -6.66 -24.62
#